data_024e573db308983a74840822acce7946
#
_entry.id   024e573db308983a74840822acce7946
#
_cell.length_a   1.000
_cell.length_b   1.000
_cell.length_c   1.000
_cell.angle_alpha   90.00
_cell.angle_beta   90.00
_cell.angle_gamma   90.00
#
_symmetry.space_group_name_H-M   'P 1'
#
loop_
_entity.id
_entity.type
_entity.pdbx_description
1 polymer ?
#
loop_
_entity_poly.entity_id
_entity_poly.type
_entity_poly.pdbx_seq_one_letter_code
_entity_poly.pdbx_strand_id
1 'polypeptide(L)'
;MTAAIVAVALLVGCSSSTSQPSGPAGLTRPQPSTAPSASQASPFTGPRAAYTYRLVASCGERSGLGTFDVTVRDGRVARVDPRGRYSQLLPEERPLMTLDGFFVKAEQARRQGAEKVLLTLRGGHVDTLSIDWATDTIDDEFCWHASHVRVR
;
A
#
# COMPACT_ATOMS: atom_id res chain seq x y z
N MET A 1 -24.95 25.60 31.67
CA MET A 1 -24.98 27.04 31.42
C MET A 1 -23.74 27.31 30.57
N THR A 2 -23.73 27.60 29.34
CA THR A 2 -24.43 28.43 28.41
C THR A 2 -24.20 27.90 26.98
N ALA A 3 -25.25 27.71 26.21
CA ALA A 3 -25.20 27.33 24.78
C ALA A 3 -24.81 28.51 23.90
N ALA A 4 -24.01 28.28 22.88
CA ALA A 4 -23.83 29.21 21.77
C ALA A 4 -24.10 28.49 20.45
N ILE A 5 -25.21 28.90 19.83
CA ILE A 5 -25.65 28.53 18.48
C ILE A 5 -24.96 29.49 17.51
N VAL A 6 -24.29 29.00 16.47
CA VAL A 6 -23.86 29.79 15.33
C VAL A 6 -24.47 29.25 14.06
N ALA A 7 -25.19 30.14 13.37
CA ALA A 7 -25.97 29.91 12.18
C ALA A 7 -25.10 29.78 10.91
N VAL A 8 -25.56 28.89 10.01
CA VAL A 8 -25.02 28.67 8.68
C VAL A 8 -25.71 29.60 7.70
N ALA A 9 -24.96 30.37 6.88
CA ALA A 9 -25.45 31.12 5.76
C ALA A 9 -25.22 30.34 4.46
N LEU A 10 -26.31 30.07 3.76
CA LEU A 10 -26.36 29.55 2.38
C LEU A 10 -26.08 30.67 1.41
N LEU A 11 -25.12 30.50 0.49
CA LEU A 11 -24.96 31.31 -0.70
C LEU A 11 -25.28 30.49 -1.95
N VAL A 12 -26.39 30.81 -2.55
CA VAL A 12 -26.82 30.40 -3.88
C VAL A 12 -26.12 31.32 -4.89
N GLY A 13 -25.39 30.76 -5.84
CA GLY A 13 -24.71 31.49 -6.92
C GLY A 13 -25.11 30.96 -8.29
N CYS A 14 -25.66 31.86 -9.09
CA CYS A 14 -26.34 31.67 -10.38
C CYS A 14 -25.49 31.19 -11.54
N SER A 15 -26.20 30.54 -12.44
CA SER A 15 -25.89 30.15 -13.82
C SER A 15 -25.40 31.28 -14.69
N SER A 16 -24.45 31.00 -15.58
CA SER A 16 -24.20 31.80 -16.78
C SER A 16 -24.13 30.86 -17.99
N SER A 17 -25.17 30.93 -18.79
CA SER A 17 -25.26 30.36 -20.14
C SER A 17 -24.41 31.18 -21.08
N THR A 18 -23.50 30.59 -21.80
CA THR A 18 -22.81 31.24 -22.93
C THR A 18 -23.00 30.43 -24.20
N SER A 19 -23.52 31.16 -25.18
CA SER A 19 -23.95 30.75 -26.50
C SER A 19 -22.86 30.12 -27.36
N GLN A 20 -23.27 29.11 -28.10
CA GLN A 20 -22.49 28.39 -29.11
C GLN A 20 -22.49 29.15 -30.44
N PRO A 21 -21.36 29.30 -31.15
CA PRO A 21 -21.37 29.60 -32.55
C PRO A 21 -21.28 28.33 -33.40
N SER A 22 -22.18 28.19 -34.34
CA SER A 22 -22.20 27.16 -35.37
C SER A 22 -21.08 27.39 -36.37
N GLY A 23 -20.24 26.39 -36.64
CA GLY A 23 -19.27 26.33 -37.72
C GLY A 23 -19.18 24.91 -38.31
N PRO A 24 -18.94 24.77 -39.61
CA PRO A 24 -19.29 23.57 -40.36
C PRO A 24 -18.19 22.50 -40.43
N ALA A 25 -18.68 21.27 -40.56
CA ALA A 25 -18.14 20.14 -41.28
C ALA A 25 -16.73 19.57 -40.94
N GLY A 26 -16.73 18.31 -40.52
CA GLY A 26 -15.73 17.38 -40.98
C GLY A 26 -14.58 17.15 -40.01
N LEU A 27 -14.85 16.60 -38.80
CA LEU A 27 -13.82 15.92 -38.04
C LEU A 27 -14.34 14.55 -37.64
N THR A 28 -13.66 13.56 -38.17
CA THR A 28 -13.75 12.15 -37.79
C THR A 28 -13.74 12.05 -36.26
N ARG A 29 -14.87 11.63 -35.72
CA ARG A 29 -15.03 11.38 -34.29
C ARG A 29 -13.95 10.39 -33.87
N PRO A 30 -13.05 10.71 -32.92
CA PRO A 30 -12.16 9.72 -32.36
C PRO A 30 -13.01 8.60 -31.74
N GLN A 31 -12.81 7.40 -32.24
CA GLN A 31 -13.40 6.20 -31.67
C GLN A 31 -12.96 6.13 -30.19
N PRO A 32 -13.89 5.94 -29.23
CA PRO A 32 -13.48 5.77 -27.85
C PRO A 32 -12.54 4.58 -27.81
N SER A 33 -11.29 4.82 -27.46
CA SER A 33 -10.35 3.77 -27.13
C SER A 33 -11.02 2.85 -26.11
N THR A 34 -11.17 1.60 -26.49
CA THR A 34 -11.59 0.53 -25.61
C THR A 34 -10.78 0.65 -24.33
N ALA A 35 -11.45 0.98 -23.23
CA ALA A 35 -10.86 0.95 -21.92
C ALA A 35 -10.17 -0.41 -21.72
N PRO A 36 -8.92 -0.46 -21.21
CA PRO A 36 -8.28 -1.72 -20.94
C PRO A 36 -9.18 -2.49 -19.98
N SER A 37 -9.51 -3.68 -20.40
CA SER A 37 -10.26 -4.70 -19.66
C SER A 37 -9.84 -4.76 -18.20
N ALA A 38 -10.85 -5.01 -17.38
CA ALA A 38 -10.79 -5.28 -15.94
C ALA A 38 -9.40 -5.60 -15.42
N SER A 39 -8.90 -4.74 -14.55
CA SER A 39 -7.69 -4.95 -13.77
C SER A 39 -7.72 -6.37 -13.21
N GLN A 40 -6.97 -7.28 -13.79
CA GLN A 40 -6.80 -8.60 -13.20
C GLN A 40 -6.18 -8.37 -11.82
N ALA A 41 -6.97 -8.67 -10.79
CA ALA A 41 -6.49 -8.56 -9.42
C ALA A 41 -5.18 -9.36 -9.29
N SER A 42 -4.16 -8.74 -8.71
CA SER A 42 -2.88 -9.40 -8.50
C SER A 42 -3.09 -10.72 -7.75
N PRO A 43 -2.50 -11.84 -8.16
CA PRO A 43 -2.64 -13.12 -7.45
C PRO A 43 -2.01 -13.09 -6.05
N PHE A 44 -1.28 -12.02 -5.72
CA PHE A 44 -0.60 -11.84 -4.44
C PHE A 44 -1.42 -11.03 -3.43
N THR A 45 -2.56 -10.47 -3.84
CA THR A 45 -3.35 -9.55 -3.03
C THR A 45 -4.79 -10.02 -2.91
N GLY A 46 -5.46 -9.57 -1.83
CA GLY A 46 -6.86 -9.85 -1.58
C GLY A 46 -7.17 -11.14 -0.82
N PRO A 47 -8.48 -11.40 -0.56
CA PRO A 47 -8.92 -12.42 0.38
C PRO A 47 -8.70 -13.87 -0.09
N ARG A 48 -8.42 -14.09 -1.37
CA ARG A 48 -8.13 -15.42 -1.93
C ARG A 48 -6.66 -15.63 -2.28
N ALA A 49 -5.79 -14.68 -1.92
CA ALA A 49 -4.38 -14.80 -2.23
C ALA A 49 -3.77 -16.02 -1.53
N ALA A 50 -3.06 -16.85 -2.30
CA ALA A 50 -2.34 -18.01 -1.81
C ALA A 50 -0.95 -18.05 -2.44
N TYR A 51 0.09 -17.84 -1.63
CA TYR A 51 1.46 -17.78 -2.09
C TYR A 51 2.46 -18.06 -0.96
N THR A 52 3.70 -18.28 -1.34
CA THR A 52 4.84 -18.34 -0.42
C THR A 52 5.90 -17.33 -0.86
N TYR A 53 6.64 -16.81 0.09
CA TYR A 53 7.76 -15.93 -0.21
C TYR A 53 8.77 -15.94 0.93
N ARG A 54 9.97 -15.40 0.67
CA ARG A 54 10.99 -15.16 1.69
C ARG A 54 10.98 -13.70 2.08
N LEU A 55 10.82 -13.45 3.38
CA LEU A 55 10.96 -12.14 3.99
C LEU A 55 12.34 -12.02 4.62
N VAL A 56 13.03 -10.92 4.34
CA VAL A 56 14.23 -10.48 5.07
C VAL A 56 13.87 -9.18 5.78
N ALA A 57 13.96 -9.18 7.11
CA ALA A 57 13.87 -8.02 7.96
C ALA A 57 15.28 -7.65 8.42
N SER A 58 15.77 -6.46 8.07
CA SER A 58 17.21 -6.19 8.08
C SER A 58 17.65 -4.93 8.81
N CYS A 59 16.75 -4.06 9.25
CA CYS A 59 17.15 -2.84 9.93
C CYS A 59 16.22 -2.45 11.07
N GLY A 60 16.77 -1.68 12.01
CA GLY A 60 16.09 -1.08 13.14
C GLY A 60 15.75 -2.07 14.26
N GLU A 61 15.60 -1.53 15.48
CA GLU A 61 15.16 -2.31 16.63
C GLU A 61 13.63 -2.48 16.69
N ARG A 62 12.89 -1.72 15.88
CA ARG A 62 11.42 -1.69 15.86
C ARG A 62 10.79 -2.73 14.95
N SER A 63 11.60 -3.49 14.24
CA SER A 63 11.11 -4.62 13.42
C SER A 63 11.70 -5.92 13.90
N GLY A 64 10.98 -7.02 13.70
CA GLY A 64 11.58 -8.33 13.82
C GLY A 64 12.79 -8.42 12.89
N LEU A 65 13.89 -8.97 13.36
CA LEU A 65 15.11 -9.12 12.56
C LEU A 65 15.26 -10.57 12.09
N GLY A 66 15.75 -10.74 10.86
CA GLY A 66 16.12 -12.04 10.34
C GLY A 66 15.46 -12.40 9.01
N THR A 67 15.52 -13.69 8.70
CA THR A 67 14.94 -14.23 7.47
C THR A 67 13.83 -15.22 7.81
N PHE A 68 12.72 -15.12 7.09
CA PHE A 68 11.54 -15.95 7.32
C PHE A 68 11.00 -16.50 6.00
N ASP A 69 10.57 -17.76 6.01
CA ASP A 69 9.73 -18.28 4.94
C ASP A 69 8.26 -18.08 5.35
N VAL A 70 7.54 -17.29 4.59
CA VAL A 70 6.14 -16.92 4.86
C VAL A 70 5.22 -17.68 3.93
N THR A 71 4.17 -18.28 4.48
CA THR A 71 3.08 -18.89 3.74
C THR A 71 1.81 -18.09 3.97
N VAL A 72 1.20 -17.62 2.89
CA VAL A 72 -0.10 -16.96 2.89
C VAL A 72 -1.13 -17.91 2.28
N ARG A 73 -2.31 -17.98 2.91
CA ARG A 73 -3.50 -18.70 2.44
C ARG A 73 -4.72 -17.85 2.73
N ASP A 74 -5.63 -17.80 1.79
CA ASP A 74 -6.87 -17.02 1.92
C ASP A 74 -6.61 -15.56 2.35
N GLY A 75 -5.55 -14.94 1.78
CA GLY A 75 -5.14 -13.58 2.09
C GLY A 75 -4.60 -13.34 3.50
N ARG A 76 -4.29 -14.41 4.24
CA ARG A 76 -3.80 -14.32 5.63
C ARG A 76 -2.50 -15.09 5.81
N VAL A 77 -1.67 -14.63 6.73
CA VAL A 77 -0.45 -15.36 7.11
C VAL A 77 -0.86 -16.65 7.82
N ALA A 78 -0.67 -17.77 7.14
CA ALA A 78 -0.92 -19.10 7.69
C ALA A 78 0.27 -19.64 8.48
N ARG A 79 1.49 -19.36 8.00
CA ARG A 79 2.71 -19.87 8.62
C ARG A 79 3.89 -18.92 8.41
N VAL A 80 4.74 -18.80 9.41
CA VAL A 80 6.03 -18.10 9.35
C VAL A 80 7.09 -19.01 9.95
N ASP A 81 8.07 -19.40 9.14
CA ASP A 81 9.19 -20.25 9.56
C ASP A 81 10.48 -19.42 9.60
N PRO A 82 11.08 -19.24 10.78
CA PRO A 82 12.34 -18.53 10.88
C PRO A 82 13.47 -19.32 10.20
N ARG A 83 14.33 -18.60 9.49
CA ARG A 83 15.54 -19.12 8.86
C ARG A 83 16.77 -18.60 9.61
N GLY A 84 17.41 -19.48 10.37
CA GLY A 84 18.60 -19.12 11.14
C GLY A 84 18.35 -18.76 12.61
N ARG A 85 19.44 -18.70 13.37
CA ARG A 85 19.40 -18.57 14.84
C ARG A 85 18.92 -17.22 15.35
N TYR A 86 19.07 -16.20 14.53
CA TYR A 86 18.85 -14.81 14.92
C TYR A 86 17.55 -14.24 14.36
N SER A 87 16.69 -15.10 13.80
CA SER A 87 15.40 -14.64 13.29
C SER A 87 14.44 -14.45 14.47
N GLN A 88 14.11 -13.20 14.76
CA GLN A 88 13.17 -12.77 15.81
C GLN A 88 11.98 -12.11 15.16
N LEU A 89 10.79 -12.65 15.40
CA LEU A 89 9.53 -12.12 14.92
C LEU A 89 8.82 -11.38 16.06
N LEU A 90 8.41 -10.14 15.78
CA LEU A 90 7.49 -9.44 16.67
C LEU A 90 6.06 -9.93 16.41
N PRO A 91 5.33 -10.40 17.42
CA PRO A 91 4.00 -10.99 17.26
C PRO A 91 3.00 -10.08 16.55
N GLU A 92 3.07 -8.76 16.80
CA GLU A 92 2.22 -7.73 16.20
C GLU A 92 2.47 -7.53 14.71
N GLU A 93 3.63 -7.90 14.20
CA GLU A 93 3.97 -7.76 12.78
C GLU A 93 3.45 -8.92 11.94
N ARG A 94 3.20 -10.08 12.56
CA ARG A 94 2.77 -11.27 11.84
C ARG A 94 1.56 -11.05 10.92
N PRO A 95 0.49 -10.36 11.31
CA PRO A 95 -0.64 -10.12 10.42
C PRO A 95 -0.28 -9.25 9.20
N LEU A 96 0.75 -8.41 9.32
CA LEU A 96 1.22 -7.51 8.27
C LEU A 96 2.21 -8.17 7.30
N MET A 97 2.66 -9.39 7.59
CA MET A 97 3.55 -10.16 6.71
C MET A 97 2.79 -10.80 5.53
N THR A 98 1.80 -10.12 4.97
CA THR A 98 1.26 -10.37 3.64
C THR A 98 1.82 -9.33 2.69
N LEU A 99 1.84 -9.57 1.38
CA LEU A 99 2.28 -8.54 0.42
C LEU A 99 1.35 -7.31 0.43
N ASP A 100 0.06 -7.49 0.74
CA ASP A 100 -0.87 -6.39 1.05
C ASP A 100 -0.50 -5.65 2.34
N GLY A 101 -0.04 -6.37 3.33
CA GLY A 101 0.35 -5.81 4.62
C GLY A 101 1.50 -4.80 4.52
N PHE A 102 2.38 -4.93 3.54
CA PHE A 102 3.42 -3.93 3.26
C PHE A 102 2.82 -2.57 2.90
N PHE A 103 1.75 -2.55 2.10
CA PHE A 103 1.05 -1.30 1.77
C PHE A 103 0.39 -0.71 3.02
N VAL A 104 -0.28 -1.54 3.82
CA VAL A 104 -0.90 -1.11 5.08
C VAL A 104 0.13 -0.50 6.02
N LYS A 105 1.28 -1.15 6.18
CA LYS A 105 2.39 -0.66 7.02
C LYS A 105 2.95 0.66 6.49
N ALA A 106 3.17 0.78 5.17
CA ALA A 106 3.64 2.00 4.53
C ALA A 106 2.67 3.18 4.75
N GLU A 107 1.37 2.95 4.55
CA GLU A 107 0.35 3.97 4.77
C GLU A 107 0.21 4.37 6.25
N GLN A 108 0.34 3.39 7.15
CA GLN A 108 0.35 3.66 8.58
C GLN A 108 1.53 4.55 8.96
N ALA A 109 2.73 4.24 8.46
CA ALA A 109 3.94 5.02 8.73
C ALA A 109 3.81 6.48 8.23
N ARG A 110 3.28 6.69 7.02
CA ARG A 110 3.01 8.03 6.48
C ARG A 110 2.03 8.81 7.37
N ARG A 111 0.94 8.18 7.81
CA ARG A 111 -0.02 8.83 8.72
C ARG A 111 0.55 9.14 10.10
N GLN A 112 1.53 8.37 10.55
CA GLN A 112 2.21 8.57 11.82
C GLN A 112 3.38 9.56 11.74
N GLY A 113 3.64 10.13 10.55
CA GLY A 113 4.65 11.16 10.35
C GLY A 113 6.07 10.65 10.12
N ALA A 114 6.24 9.40 9.61
CA ALA A 114 7.56 8.94 9.19
C ALA A 114 8.14 9.87 8.12
N GLU A 115 9.40 10.26 8.28
CA GLU A 115 10.08 11.21 7.38
C GLU A 115 10.32 10.61 6.01
N LYS A 116 10.59 9.31 5.95
CA LYS A 116 10.82 8.61 4.69
C LYS A 116 10.12 7.27 4.66
N VAL A 117 9.34 7.04 3.61
CA VAL A 117 8.69 5.75 3.33
C VAL A 117 8.93 5.38 1.88
N LEU A 118 9.71 4.35 1.65
CA LEU A 118 9.99 3.78 0.34
C LEU A 118 9.30 2.43 0.21
N LEU A 119 8.47 2.28 -0.83
CA LEU A 119 7.86 1.02 -1.22
C LEU A 119 8.17 0.76 -2.69
N THR A 120 8.79 -0.37 -3.00
CA THR A 120 9.11 -0.76 -4.37
C THR A 120 8.33 -1.99 -4.79
N LEU A 121 8.10 -2.12 -6.10
CA LEU A 121 7.39 -3.24 -6.70
C LEU A 121 8.30 -3.97 -7.69
N ARG A 122 8.12 -5.29 -7.77
CA ARG A 122 8.77 -6.14 -8.77
C ARG A 122 7.81 -7.26 -9.18
N GLY A 123 7.63 -7.46 -10.49
CA GLY A 123 6.80 -8.56 -10.98
C GLY A 123 5.35 -8.56 -10.47
N GLY A 124 4.77 -7.36 -10.22
CA GLY A 124 3.38 -7.22 -9.77
C GLY A 124 3.17 -7.40 -8.26
N HIS A 125 4.21 -7.55 -7.47
CA HIS A 125 4.14 -7.63 -6.00
C HIS A 125 5.13 -6.66 -5.35
N VAL A 126 4.95 -6.42 -4.05
CA VAL A 126 5.91 -5.63 -3.25
C VAL A 126 7.23 -6.38 -3.16
N ASP A 127 8.32 -5.67 -3.43
CA ASP A 127 9.70 -6.14 -3.33
C ASP A 127 10.36 -5.63 -2.04
N THR A 128 10.25 -4.34 -1.77
CA THR A 128 10.89 -3.72 -0.60
C THR A 128 9.96 -2.71 0.06
N LEU A 129 9.99 -2.68 1.37
CA LEU A 129 9.47 -1.60 2.22
C LEU A 129 10.59 -1.13 3.13
N SER A 130 10.90 0.18 3.07
CA SER A 130 11.78 0.86 4.02
C SER A 130 11.05 2.05 4.60
N ILE A 131 11.11 2.17 5.91
CA ILE A 131 10.54 3.28 6.68
C ILE A 131 11.66 3.82 7.55
N ASP A 132 11.80 5.13 7.57
CA ASP A 132 12.70 5.88 8.41
C ASP A 132 11.85 6.93 9.13
N TRP A 133 11.78 6.82 10.44
CA TRP A 133 10.88 7.65 11.22
C TRP A 133 11.45 9.04 11.48
N ALA A 134 12.78 9.12 11.68
CA ALA A 134 13.47 10.38 11.83
C ALA A 134 14.91 10.23 11.30
N THR A 135 15.23 10.90 10.20
CA THR A 135 16.50 10.73 9.46
C THR A 135 17.75 11.13 10.26
N ASP A 136 17.57 11.78 11.40
CA ASP A 136 18.63 12.13 12.35
C ASP A 136 18.73 11.19 13.56
N THR A 137 17.89 10.16 13.60
CA THR A 137 17.85 9.15 14.67
C THR A 137 18.44 7.82 14.16
N ILE A 138 19.18 7.12 15.02
CA ILE A 138 19.74 5.81 14.73
C ILE A 138 18.80 4.75 15.29
N ASP A 139 18.62 3.64 14.56
CA ASP A 139 17.87 2.44 14.96
C ASP A 139 16.33 2.60 15.03
N ASP A 140 15.76 3.64 14.42
CA ASP A 140 14.32 3.80 14.29
C ASP A 140 13.78 3.36 12.92
N GLU A 141 14.64 2.83 12.06
CA GLU A 141 14.29 2.34 10.73
C GLU A 141 13.54 1.00 10.77
N PHE A 142 12.86 0.73 9.67
CA PHE A 142 12.18 -0.51 9.40
C PHE A 142 12.43 -0.93 7.95
N CYS A 143 12.97 -2.14 7.73
CA CYS A 143 13.29 -2.63 6.39
C CYS A 143 12.83 -4.05 6.19
N TRP A 144 11.92 -4.24 5.25
CA TRP A 144 11.48 -5.54 4.77
C TRP A 144 11.78 -5.71 3.28
N HIS A 145 12.29 -6.88 2.93
CA HIS A 145 12.51 -7.27 1.53
C HIS A 145 11.84 -8.62 1.26
N ALA A 146 10.96 -8.66 0.24
CA ALA A 146 10.27 -9.86 -0.20
C ALA A 146 10.98 -10.46 -1.43
N SER A 147 11.28 -11.75 -1.38
CA SER A 147 11.92 -12.46 -2.48
C SER A 147 11.35 -13.87 -2.64
N HIS A 148 11.69 -14.55 -3.75
CA HIS A 148 11.25 -15.93 -4.00
C HIS A 148 9.72 -16.10 -3.94
N VAL A 149 8.98 -15.10 -4.41
CA VAL A 149 7.51 -15.12 -4.40
C VAL A 149 7.00 -16.17 -5.38
N ARG A 150 6.11 -17.05 -4.91
CA ARG A 150 5.51 -18.13 -5.70
C ARG A 150 4.03 -18.23 -5.39
N VAL A 151 3.19 -18.10 -6.40
CA VAL A 151 1.75 -18.38 -6.31
C VAL A 151 1.54 -19.88 -6.14
N ARG A 152 0.50 -20.25 -5.40
CA ARG A 152 0.08 -21.65 -5.18
C ARG A 152 -1.29 -21.90 -5.76
#